data_9f2824669789394d89d8891e8cb0d226
#
_entry.id   9f2824669789394d89d8891e8cb0d226
#
_cell.length_a   1.000
_cell.length_b   1.000
_cell.length_c   1.000
_cell.angle_alpha   90.00
_cell.angle_beta   90.00
_cell.angle_gamma   90.00
#
_symmetry.space_group_name_H-M   'P 1'
#
loop_
_entity.id
_entity.type
_entity.pdbx_description
1 polymer ?
#
loop_
_entity_poly.entity_id
_entity_poly.type
_entity_poly.pdbx_seq_one_letter_code
_entity_poly.pdbx_strand_id
1 'polypeptide(L)'
;MIQIKCRRFLFMILSIFCLFIFSAQADLAPQEILKKADQARGNTGGVEWEIEIQSTEDGRQQQRLLKVAARDFNSLAEFLEPAKVKGQKILMIDRNMWFLKPGLSKAVPISPRQKLMGGAANGDIASTNYAGDYEVSRFSEDQADGVACYLFDLKAIDKKVTYDRIKYWISKGHLVGIKAEFYTVSGKLFKTAGFKYENSITIDGQAHAFISQMIIIDAVVKEDVTTMIYRKAVVKKIPDSVFNLNLLLR
;
A
#
# COMPACT_ATOMS: atom_id res chain seq x y z
N MET A 1 15.89 76.46 54.14
CA MET A 1 14.52 75.99 53.85
C MET A 1 14.52 75.52 52.44
N ILE A 2 14.79 74.23 52.26
CA ILE A 2 15.00 73.56 50.94
C ILE A 2 13.87 72.53 50.75
N GLN A 3 13.03 72.77 49.78
CA GLN A 3 11.98 71.83 49.40
C GLN A 3 12.54 70.73 48.49
N ILE A 4 12.47 69.47 48.91
CA ILE A 4 12.80 68.30 48.12
C ILE A 4 11.53 67.82 47.45
N LYS A 5 11.45 67.90 46.09
CA LYS A 5 10.41 67.35 45.23
C LYS A 5 10.64 65.84 45.03
N CYS A 6 9.78 65.04 45.62
CA CYS A 6 9.75 63.59 45.43
C CYS A 6 9.09 63.27 44.05
N ARG A 7 9.89 62.73 43.14
CA ARG A 7 9.47 62.33 41.79
C ARG A 7 9.12 60.81 41.83
N ARG A 8 7.83 60.47 41.79
CA ARG A 8 7.34 59.11 41.72
C ARG A 8 7.65 58.54 40.32
N PHE A 9 8.55 57.58 40.23
CA PHE A 9 8.77 56.74 39.04
C PHE A 9 7.73 55.64 39.02
N LEU A 10 6.82 55.70 38.04
CA LEU A 10 5.84 54.65 37.79
C LEU A 10 6.48 53.60 36.88
N PHE A 11 6.87 52.46 37.40
CA PHE A 11 7.33 51.29 36.60
C PHE A 11 6.10 50.63 36.00
N MET A 12 5.95 50.81 34.67
CA MET A 12 4.94 50.12 33.87
C MET A 12 5.55 48.76 33.44
N ILE A 13 5.21 47.67 34.16
CA ILE A 13 5.58 46.30 33.80
C ILE A 13 4.68 45.87 32.66
N LEU A 14 5.19 45.89 31.41
CA LEU A 14 4.53 45.37 30.23
C LEU A 14 4.70 43.84 30.24
N SER A 15 3.70 43.12 30.74
CA SER A 15 3.62 41.67 30.73
C SER A 15 3.34 41.19 29.30
N ILE A 16 4.41 40.72 28.58
CA ILE A 16 4.24 40.08 27.27
C ILE A 16 3.71 38.66 27.54
N PHE A 17 2.40 38.52 27.37
CA PHE A 17 1.75 37.20 27.38
C PHE A 17 2.00 36.54 26.00
N CYS A 18 3.04 35.71 25.91
CA CYS A 18 3.25 34.87 24.74
C CYS A 18 2.13 33.84 24.67
N LEU A 19 1.11 34.12 23.84
CA LEU A 19 0.14 33.14 23.42
C LEU A 19 0.85 32.07 22.55
N PHE A 20 1.23 30.97 23.17
CA PHE A 20 1.56 29.75 22.43
C PHE A 20 0.28 29.26 21.77
N ILE A 21 0.09 29.60 20.49
CA ILE A 21 -0.92 28.97 19.65
C ILE A 21 -0.44 27.53 19.42
N PHE A 22 -0.89 26.61 20.28
CA PHE A 22 -0.85 25.19 19.95
C PHE A 22 -1.77 24.99 18.74
N SER A 23 -1.21 24.91 17.55
CA SER A 23 -1.93 24.36 16.40
C SER A 23 -2.28 22.93 16.77
N ALA A 24 -3.49 22.69 17.20
CA ALA A 24 -4.06 21.34 17.28
C ALA A 24 -4.06 20.81 15.84
N GLN A 25 -3.06 20.04 15.50
CA GLN A 25 -3.04 19.30 14.26
C GLN A 25 -4.18 18.29 14.41
N ALA A 26 -5.27 18.49 13.67
CA ALA A 26 -6.39 17.56 13.69
C ALA A 26 -5.84 16.18 13.31
N ASP A 27 -5.90 15.22 14.23
CA ASP A 27 -5.52 13.85 13.96
C ASP A 27 -6.38 13.34 12.81
N LEU A 28 -5.72 12.86 11.75
CA LEU A 28 -6.42 12.27 10.62
C LEU A 28 -7.22 11.06 11.10
N ALA A 29 -8.45 10.92 10.60
CA ALA A 29 -9.22 9.72 10.88
C ALA A 29 -8.47 8.46 10.40
N PRO A 30 -8.53 7.33 11.14
CA PRO A 30 -7.83 6.09 10.77
C PRO A 30 -8.08 5.67 9.32
N GLN A 31 -9.30 5.85 8.83
CA GLN A 31 -9.68 5.53 7.46
C GLN A 31 -8.95 6.40 6.42
N GLU A 32 -8.70 7.68 6.71
CA GLU A 32 -7.96 8.57 5.81
C GLU A 32 -6.47 8.24 5.78
N ILE A 33 -5.91 7.78 6.90
CA ILE A 33 -4.53 7.29 6.98
C ILE A 33 -4.36 6.05 6.08
N LEU A 34 -5.30 5.09 6.16
CA LEU A 34 -5.30 3.91 5.30
C LEU A 34 -5.41 4.28 3.81
N LYS A 35 -6.31 5.20 3.44
CA LYS A 35 -6.45 5.66 2.05
C LYS A 35 -5.16 6.26 1.50
N LYS A 36 -4.44 7.08 2.30
CA LYS A 36 -3.15 7.64 1.88
C LYS A 36 -2.09 6.57 1.69
N ALA A 37 -2.03 5.57 2.58
CA ALA A 37 -1.12 4.44 2.43
C ALA A 37 -1.46 3.58 1.19
N ASP A 38 -2.75 3.40 0.88
CA ASP A 38 -3.21 2.69 -0.33
C ASP A 38 -2.86 3.45 -1.61
N GLN A 39 -2.96 4.79 -1.62
CA GLN A 39 -2.55 5.63 -2.76
C GLN A 39 -1.07 5.44 -3.11
N ALA A 40 -0.19 5.35 -2.12
CA ALA A 40 1.23 5.09 -2.31
C ALA A 40 1.51 3.68 -2.86
N ARG A 41 0.51 2.81 -2.93
CA ARG A 41 0.55 1.43 -3.44
C ARG A 41 -0.37 1.19 -4.63
N GLY A 42 -0.72 2.24 -5.38
CA GLY A 42 -1.41 2.15 -6.65
C GLY A 42 -2.92 2.41 -6.63
N ASN A 43 -3.54 2.64 -5.46
CA ASN A 43 -4.96 3.00 -5.39
C ASN A 43 -5.17 4.48 -5.73
N THR A 44 -5.17 4.76 -7.03
CA THR A 44 -5.34 6.11 -7.60
C THR A 44 -6.38 6.05 -8.72
N GLY A 45 -6.78 7.22 -9.23
CA GLY A 45 -7.70 7.35 -10.37
C GLY A 45 -7.19 6.79 -11.71
N GLY A 46 -5.99 6.22 -11.72
CA GLY A 46 -5.38 5.52 -12.85
C GLY A 46 -3.85 5.58 -12.80
N VAL A 47 -3.20 4.41 -12.81
CA VAL A 47 -1.74 4.29 -12.80
C VAL A 47 -1.31 3.01 -13.52
N GLU A 48 -0.19 3.08 -14.24
CA GLU A 48 0.51 1.91 -14.79
C GLU A 48 1.90 1.81 -14.16
N TRP A 49 2.37 0.58 -13.95
CA TRP A 49 3.72 0.30 -13.49
C TRP A 49 4.19 -1.08 -13.95
N GLU A 50 5.47 -1.37 -13.82
CA GLU A 50 6.04 -2.70 -13.97
C GLU A 50 6.38 -3.30 -12.60
N ILE A 51 6.17 -4.60 -12.44
CA ILE A 51 6.58 -5.37 -11.25
C ILE A 51 7.52 -6.49 -11.70
N GLU A 52 8.72 -6.48 -11.17
CA GLU A 52 9.63 -7.63 -11.23
C GLU A 52 9.48 -8.41 -9.93
N ILE A 53 9.04 -9.67 -10.02
CA ILE A 53 8.90 -10.56 -8.88
C ILE A 53 10.07 -11.55 -8.91
N GLN A 54 10.85 -11.57 -7.85
CA GLN A 54 11.94 -12.52 -7.61
C GLN A 54 11.58 -13.34 -6.37
N SER A 55 11.66 -14.67 -6.44
CA SER A 55 11.43 -15.52 -5.27
C SER A 55 12.50 -16.58 -5.15
N THR A 56 12.89 -16.85 -3.91
CA THR A 56 13.61 -18.05 -3.51
C THR A 56 12.66 -18.89 -2.67
N GLU A 57 12.44 -20.15 -3.05
CA GLU A 57 11.56 -21.08 -2.37
C GLU A 57 12.18 -22.48 -2.48
N ASP A 58 12.41 -23.17 -1.38
CA ASP A 58 13.12 -24.47 -1.32
C ASP A 58 14.47 -24.44 -2.08
N GLY A 59 15.20 -23.32 -1.99
CA GLY A 59 16.47 -23.11 -2.69
C GLY A 59 16.35 -22.86 -4.20
N ARG A 60 15.13 -22.82 -4.75
CA ARG A 60 14.88 -22.56 -6.17
C ARG A 60 14.59 -21.10 -6.41
N GLN A 61 15.29 -20.51 -7.36
CA GLN A 61 15.04 -19.12 -7.77
C GLN A 61 14.07 -19.05 -8.95
N GLN A 62 13.14 -18.13 -8.89
CA GLN A 62 12.19 -17.82 -9.95
C GLN A 62 12.10 -16.31 -10.15
N GLN A 63 11.82 -15.90 -11.38
CA GLN A 63 11.63 -14.50 -11.72
C GLN A 63 10.48 -14.34 -12.71
N ARG A 64 9.71 -13.25 -12.56
CA ARG A 64 8.66 -12.83 -13.50
C ARG A 64 8.67 -11.32 -13.63
N LEU A 65 8.39 -10.83 -14.83
CA LEU A 65 8.14 -9.42 -15.09
C LEU A 65 6.69 -9.28 -15.54
N LEU A 66 5.97 -8.36 -14.93
CA LEU A 66 4.59 -8.03 -15.24
C LEU A 66 4.46 -6.53 -15.51
N LYS A 67 3.53 -6.17 -16.39
CA LYS A 67 3.01 -4.81 -16.50
C LYS A 67 1.62 -4.78 -15.89
N VAL A 68 1.36 -3.80 -15.03
CA VAL A 68 0.08 -3.63 -14.35
C VAL A 68 -0.53 -2.28 -14.72
N ALA A 69 -1.81 -2.29 -15.05
CA ALA A 69 -2.65 -1.10 -15.17
C ALA A 69 -3.75 -1.19 -14.11
N ALA A 70 -3.92 -0.16 -13.28
CA ALA A 70 -4.91 -0.14 -12.22
C ALA A 70 -5.67 1.18 -12.17
N ARG A 71 -6.93 1.11 -11.79
CA ARG A 71 -7.80 2.23 -11.50
C ARG A 71 -8.84 1.81 -10.46
N ASP A 72 -8.85 2.49 -9.34
CA ASP A 72 -9.73 2.18 -8.20
C ASP A 72 -9.62 0.69 -7.78
N PHE A 73 -10.70 -0.08 -7.90
CA PHE A 73 -10.76 -1.51 -7.56
C PHE A 73 -10.42 -2.45 -8.74
N ASN A 74 -10.12 -1.90 -9.90
CA ASN A 74 -9.87 -2.68 -11.11
C ASN A 74 -8.38 -2.71 -11.44
N SER A 75 -7.88 -3.87 -11.84
CA SER A 75 -6.50 -4.01 -12.31
C SER A 75 -6.37 -5.08 -13.38
N LEU A 76 -5.46 -4.84 -14.32
CA LEU A 76 -5.03 -5.80 -15.32
C LEU A 76 -3.51 -5.95 -15.22
N ALA A 77 -3.05 -7.15 -14.90
CA ALA A 77 -1.65 -7.51 -14.93
C ALA A 77 -1.37 -8.41 -16.13
N GLU A 78 -0.38 -8.05 -16.94
CA GLU A 78 0.10 -8.83 -18.08
C GLU A 78 1.51 -9.32 -17.82
N PHE A 79 1.74 -10.64 -17.99
CA PHE A 79 3.06 -11.24 -17.87
C PHE A 79 3.89 -10.94 -19.11
N LEU A 80 5.06 -10.34 -18.92
CA LEU A 80 6.02 -10.00 -19.97
C LEU A 80 7.14 -11.05 -20.06
N GLU A 81 7.60 -11.59 -18.92
CA GLU A 81 8.67 -12.57 -18.80
C GLU A 81 8.40 -13.60 -17.70
N PRO A 82 8.94 -14.81 -17.84
CA PRO A 82 9.67 -15.39 -18.98
C PRO A 82 8.75 -15.76 -20.15
N ALA A 83 9.33 -16.13 -21.30
CA ALA A 83 8.60 -16.44 -22.54
C ALA A 83 7.45 -17.46 -22.36
N LYS A 84 7.61 -18.46 -21.45
CA LYS A 84 6.57 -19.49 -21.17
C LYS A 84 5.26 -18.95 -20.60
N VAL A 85 5.28 -17.75 -20.00
CA VAL A 85 4.09 -17.10 -19.40
C VAL A 85 3.72 -15.79 -20.09
N LYS A 86 4.52 -15.33 -21.06
CA LYS A 86 4.31 -14.09 -21.79
C LYS A 86 2.92 -14.01 -22.41
N GLY A 87 2.25 -12.86 -22.24
CA GLY A 87 0.92 -12.60 -22.73
C GLY A 87 -0.21 -13.19 -21.86
N GLN A 88 0.10 -14.00 -20.84
CA GLN A 88 -0.89 -14.36 -19.82
C GLN A 88 -1.31 -13.11 -19.05
N LYS A 89 -2.56 -13.07 -18.60
CA LYS A 89 -3.10 -11.92 -17.89
C LYS A 89 -3.85 -12.33 -16.64
N ILE A 90 -3.84 -11.46 -15.64
CA ILE A 90 -4.73 -11.52 -14.47
C ILE A 90 -5.55 -10.24 -14.48
N LEU A 91 -6.87 -10.39 -14.58
CA LEU A 91 -7.83 -9.31 -14.51
C LEU A 91 -8.52 -9.34 -13.15
N MET A 92 -8.62 -8.21 -12.47
CA MET A 92 -9.44 -8.02 -11.28
C MET A 92 -10.48 -6.92 -11.54
N ILE A 93 -11.74 -7.22 -11.27
CA ILE A 93 -12.86 -6.27 -11.31
C ILE A 93 -13.67 -6.49 -10.02
N ASP A 94 -13.83 -5.45 -9.21
CA ASP A 94 -14.62 -5.51 -7.97
C ASP A 94 -14.30 -6.75 -7.11
N ARG A 95 -13.02 -7.01 -6.84
CA ARG A 95 -12.48 -8.16 -6.08
C ARG A 95 -12.69 -9.53 -6.73
N ASN A 96 -13.34 -9.62 -7.89
CA ASN A 96 -13.36 -10.87 -8.66
C ASN A 96 -12.13 -10.93 -9.56
N MET A 97 -11.48 -12.08 -9.61
CA MET A 97 -10.27 -12.25 -10.43
C MET A 97 -10.43 -13.35 -11.46
N TRP A 98 -9.81 -13.14 -12.61
CA TRP A 98 -9.75 -14.09 -13.72
C TRP A 98 -8.33 -14.18 -14.26
N PHE A 99 -7.94 -15.41 -14.55
CA PHE A 99 -6.72 -15.71 -15.31
C PHE A 99 -7.09 -15.90 -16.79
N LEU A 100 -6.35 -15.23 -17.66
CA LEU A 100 -6.47 -15.32 -19.10
C LEU A 100 -5.14 -15.82 -19.67
N LYS A 101 -5.23 -16.79 -20.59
CA LYS A 101 -4.06 -17.33 -21.28
C LYS A 101 -4.29 -17.23 -22.79
N PRO A 102 -3.30 -16.79 -23.59
CA PRO A 102 -3.38 -16.82 -25.06
C PRO A 102 -3.80 -18.19 -25.56
N GLY A 103 -4.75 -18.25 -26.47
CA GLY A 103 -5.29 -19.49 -27.03
C GLY A 103 -6.40 -20.16 -26.22
N LEU A 104 -6.76 -19.64 -25.03
CA LEU A 104 -7.98 -20.06 -24.31
C LEU A 104 -9.14 -19.13 -24.67
N SER A 105 -10.27 -19.72 -25.02
CA SER A 105 -11.51 -18.99 -25.34
C SER A 105 -12.30 -18.53 -24.12
N LYS A 106 -11.90 -18.96 -22.90
CA LYS A 106 -12.60 -18.63 -21.66
C LYS A 106 -11.59 -18.22 -20.58
N ALA A 107 -11.94 -17.18 -19.84
CA ALA A 107 -11.21 -16.80 -18.62
C ALA A 107 -11.47 -17.82 -17.50
N VAL A 108 -10.45 -18.09 -16.72
CA VAL A 108 -10.52 -19.00 -15.56
C VAL A 108 -10.68 -18.17 -14.29
N PRO A 109 -11.77 -18.31 -13.54
CA PRO A 109 -11.90 -17.64 -12.23
C PRO A 109 -10.79 -18.12 -11.30
N ILE A 110 -10.15 -17.16 -10.63
CA ILE A 110 -9.11 -17.42 -9.61
C ILE A 110 -9.40 -16.60 -8.35
N SER A 111 -8.74 -16.94 -7.25
CA SER A 111 -8.86 -16.20 -6.01
C SER A 111 -7.68 -15.23 -5.81
N PRO A 112 -7.90 -14.01 -5.26
CA PRO A 112 -6.83 -13.14 -4.81
C PRO A 112 -5.90 -13.81 -3.79
N ARG A 113 -6.40 -14.76 -3.01
CA ARG A 113 -5.67 -15.52 -1.98
C ARG A 113 -4.74 -16.60 -2.52
N GLN A 114 -4.97 -17.04 -3.76
CA GLN A 114 -4.12 -18.07 -4.37
C GLN A 114 -2.70 -17.55 -4.59
N LYS A 115 -1.74 -18.45 -4.39
CA LYS A 115 -0.34 -18.21 -4.62
C LYS A 115 -0.09 -17.86 -6.09
N LEU A 116 0.58 -16.74 -6.32
CA LEU A 116 1.08 -16.31 -7.63
C LEU A 116 2.48 -16.86 -7.87
N MET A 117 3.40 -16.55 -6.95
CA MET A 117 4.80 -17.00 -7.00
C MET A 117 5.46 -16.75 -5.63
N GLY A 118 6.21 -17.74 -5.12
CA GLY A 118 6.84 -17.63 -3.81
C GLY A 118 5.81 -17.29 -2.73
N GLY A 119 6.09 -16.28 -1.92
CA GLY A 119 5.19 -15.75 -0.91
C GLY A 119 4.12 -14.80 -1.44
N ALA A 120 4.20 -14.37 -2.72
CA ALA A 120 3.22 -13.45 -3.29
C ALA A 120 1.91 -14.15 -3.67
N ALA A 121 0.79 -13.55 -3.31
CA ALA A 121 -0.55 -13.95 -3.74
C ALA A 121 -0.99 -13.18 -5.00
N ASN A 122 -2.03 -13.65 -5.70
CA ASN A 122 -2.57 -12.97 -6.87
C ASN A 122 -3.02 -11.53 -6.55
N GLY A 123 -3.55 -11.27 -5.36
CA GLY A 123 -3.97 -9.93 -4.96
C GLY A 123 -2.83 -8.96 -4.65
N ASP A 124 -1.60 -9.44 -4.45
CA ASP A 124 -0.46 -8.57 -4.13
C ASP A 124 0.05 -7.77 -5.34
N ILE A 125 -0.28 -8.20 -6.58
CA ILE A 125 0.09 -7.50 -7.82
C ILE A 125 -0.93 -6.42 -8.23
N ALA A 126 -2.11 -6.42 -7.64
CA ALA A 126 -3.14 -5.42 -7.87
C ALA A 126 -2.90 -4.15 -7.06
N SER A 127 -3.66 -3.09 -7.33
CA SER A 127 -3.68 -1.93 -6.44
C SER A 127 -4.16 -2.32 -5.04
N THR A 128 -3.50 -1.80 -4.01
CA THR A 128 -3.89 -2.05 -2.62
C THR A 128 -5.12 -1.20 -2.27
N ASN A 129 -6.09 -1.80 -1.58
CA ASN A 129 -7.29 -1.10 -1.12
C ASN A 129 -7.66 -1.53 0.30
N TYR A 130 -6.73 -1.39 1.23
CA TYR A 130 -6.97 -1.80 2.62
C TYR A 130 -8.06 -0.95 3.28
N ALA A 131 -8.16 0.32 2.92
CA ALA A 131 -9.23 1.20 3.40
C ALA A 131 -10.64 0.71 3.01
N GLY A 132 -10.82 0.08 1.84
CA GLY A 132 -12.11 -0.42 1.38
C GLY A 132 -12.34 -1.90 1.62
N ASP A 133 -11.27 -2.68 1.82
CA ASP A 133 -11.32 -4.14 1.91
C ASP A 133 -11.32 -4.68 3.35
N TYR A 134 -10.99 -3.82 4.32
CA TYR A 134 -10.83 -4.23 5.71
C TYR A 134 -11.54 -3.29 6.68
N GLU A 135 -12.07 -3.88 7.73
CA GLU A 135 -12.54 -3.19 8.92
C GLU A 135 -11.36 -2.99 9.87
N VAL A 136 -11.22 -1.76 10.43
CA VAL A 136 -10.24 -1.45 11.47
C VAL A 136 -10.77 -1.97 12.80
N SER A 137 -10.26 -3.13 13.25
CA SER A 137 -10.67 -3.72 14.53
C SER A 137 -9.92 -3.13 15.72
N ARG A 138 -8.73 -2.58 15.50
CA ARG A 138 -7.94 -1.86 16.49
C ARG A 138 -7.04 -0.84 15.80
N PHE A 139 -6.87 0.31 16.45
CA PHE A 139 -5.96 1.39 16.06
C PHE A 139 -5.14 1.84 17.27
N SER A 140 -3.83 1.95 17.12
CA SER A 140 -2.91 2.38 18.18
C SER A 140 -1.64 2.98 17.58
N GLU A 141 -0.75 3.46 18.42
CA GLU A 141 0.59 3.90 18.03
C GLU A 141 1.61 2.82 18.35
N ASP A 142 2.67 2.73 17.54
CA ASP A 142 3.75 1.76 17.68
C ASP A 142 5.01 2.25 16.95
N GLN A 143 6.06 1.45 16.95
CA GLN A 143 7.27 1.66 16.18
C GLN A 143 7.57 0.42 15.32
N ALA A 144 8.00 0.66 14.09
CA ALA A 144 8.51 -0.38 13.20
C ALA A 144 9.82 0.10 12.58
N ASP A 145 10.89 -0.72 12.70
CA ASP A 145 12.23 -0.43 12.16
C ASP A 145 12.77 0.97 12.57
N GLY A 146 12.48 1.40 13.81
CA GLY A 146 12.87 2.71 14.35
C GLY A 146 12.01 3.88 13.89
N VAL A 147 10.95 3.64 13.09
CA VAL A 147 10.03 4.66 12.61
C VAL A 147 8.78 4.71 13.48
N ALA A 148 8.36 5.91 13.93
CA ALA A 148 7.07 6.10 14.61
C ALA A 148 5.92 5.83 13.66
N CYS A 149 5.02 4.93 14.05
CA CYS A 149 3.94 4.43 13.21
C CYS A 149 2.57 4.49 13.90
N TYR A 150 1.54 4.53 13.07
CA TYR A 150 0.21 4.06 13.41
C TYR A 150 0.15 2.54 13.17
N LEU A 151 -0.35 1.79 14.13
CA LEU A 151 -0.60 0.36 14.01
C LEU A 151 -2.09 0.09 13.85
N PHE A 152 -2.42 -0.60 12.76
CA PHE A 152 -3.76 -1.06 12.44
C PHE A 152 -3.87 -2.57 12.59
N ASP A 153 -4.88 -3.05 13.31
CA ASP A 153 -5.36 -4.42 13.21
C ASP A 153 -6.56 -4.41 12.25
N LEU A 154 -6.38 -5.04 11.09
CA LEU A 154 -7.34 -5.06 9.99
C LEU A 154 -7.98 -6.44 9.87
N LYS A 155 -9.30 -6.49 9.73
CA LYS A 155 -10.07 -7.71 9.52
C LYS A 155 -10.81 -7.62 8.18
N ALA A 156 -10.70 -8.66 7.36
CA ALA A 156 -11.35 -8.74 6.06
C ALA A 156 -12.87 -8.59 6.17
N ILE A 157 -13.46 -7.72 5.33
CA ILE A 157 -14.91 -7.55 5.23
C ILE A 157 -15.56 -8.59 4.34
N ASP A 158 -14.81 -9.25 3.45
CA ASP A 158 -15.26 -10.22 2.48
C ASP A 158 -14.23 -11.34 2.29
N LYS A 159 -14.69 -12.53 1.90
CA LYS A 159 -13.83 -13.69 1.60
C LYS A 159 -13.03 -13.53 0.28
N LYS A 160 -13.37 -12.56 -0.56
CA LYS A 160 -12.69 -12.25 -1.82
C LYS A 160 -11.47 -11.36 -1.66
N VAL A 161 -11.21 -10.83 -0.46
CA VAL A 161 -9.97 -10.06 -0.20
C VAL A 161 -8.78 -10.99 0.00
N THR A 162 -7.56 -10.47 -0.16
CA THR A 162 -6.33 -11.29 -0.22
C THR A 162 -6.01 -11.98 1.10
N TYR A 163 -6.20 -11.31 2.23
CA TYR A 163 -5.83 -11.79 3.56
C TYR A 163 -7.01 -11.72 4.52
N ASP A 164 -7.08 -12.62 5.51
CA ASP A 164 -8.15 -12.61 6.52
C ASP A 164 -7.93 -11.54 7.57
N ARG A 165 -6.68 -11.38 8.03
CA ARG A 165 -6.27 -10.38 9.02
C ARG A 165 -4.89 -9.85 8.69
N ILE A 166 -4.68 -8.55 8.94
CA ILE A 166 -3.41 -7.87 8.73
C ILE A 166 -3.11 -7.00 9.96
N LYS A 167 -1.89 -7.07 10.48
CA LYS A 167 -1.33 -5.96 11.26
C LYS A 167 -0.53 -5.09 10.31
N TYR A 168 -0.79 -3.79 10.30
CA TYR A 168 -0.21 -2.88 9.34
C TYR A 168 0.35 -1.65 10.04
N TRP A 169 1.64 -1.42 9.88
CA TRP A 169 2.35 -0.25 10.42
C TRP A 169 2.48 0.79 9.33
N ILE A 170 1.90 1.97 9.56
CA ILE A 170 1.95 3.12 8.65
C ILE A 170 2.75 4.23 9.33
N SER A 171 3.80 4.72 8.64
CA SER A 171 4.63 5.83 9.12
C SER A 171 3.80 7.07 9.42
N LYS A 172 3.98 7.67 10.61
CA LYS A 172 3.33 8.95 10.96
C LYS A 172 3.81 10.11 10.10
N GLY A 173 5.09 10.10 9.71
CA GLY A 173 5.68 11.21 8.95
C GLY A 173 5.27 11.26 7.48
N HIS A 174 5.11 10.10 6.83
CA HIS A 174 4.86 10.01 5.38
C HIS A 174 3.54 9.36 5.01
N LEU A 175 2.81 8.79 5.97
CA LEU A 175 1.54 8.07 5.79
C LEU A 175 1.63 6.94 4.74
N VAL A 176 2.75 6.23 4.75
CA VAL A 176 3.01 5.05 3.91
C VAL A 176 3.25 3.82 4.79
N GLY A 177 2.88 2.64 4.28
CA GLY A 177 3.09 1.39 5.00
C GLY A 177 4.58 1.05 5.12
N ILE A 178 5.04 0.68 6.31
CA ILE A 178 6.43 0.27 6.57
C ILE A 178 6.52 -1.25 6.66
N LYS A 179 5.60 -1.85 7.40
CA LYS A 179 5.57 -3.28 7.70
C LYS A 179 4.14 -3.81 7.70
N ALA A 180 3.97 -5.06 7.29
CA ALA A 180 2.73 -5.81 7.47
C ALA A 180 3.01 -7.22 8.00
N GLU A 181 2.06 -7.74 8.77
CA GLU A 181 2.00 -9.14 9.21
C GLU A 181 0.65 -9.70 8.78
N PHE A 182 0.69 -10.86 8.11
CA PHE A 182 -0.50 -11.50 7.54
C PHE A 182 -0.86 -12.75 8.31
N TYR A 183 -2.13 -12.84 8.69
CA TYR A 183 -2.65 -13.89 9.56
C TYR A 183 -3.77 -14.67 8.88
N THR A 184 -3.85 -15.96 9.19
CA THR A 184 -4.97 -16.83 8.82
C THR A 184 -6.23 -16.46 9.62
N VAL A 185 -7.38 -17.03 9.25
CA VAL A 185 -8.64 -16.93 10.02
C VAL A 185 -8.44 -17.34 11.49
N SER A 186 -7.65 -18.39 11.74
CA SER A 186 -7.34 -18.89 13.08
C SER A 186 -6.38 -17.98 13.88
N GLY A 187 -5.87 -16.90 13.28
CA GLY A 187 -4.92 -15.97 13.91
C GLY A 187 -3.48 -16.45 13.90
N LYS A 188 -3.12 -17.45 13.09
CA LYS A 188 -1.72 -17.86 12.91
C LYS A 188 -1.02 -16.93 11.92
N LEU A 189 0.11 -16.34 12.33
CA LEU A 189 1.01 -15.62 11.43
C LEU A 189 1.57 -16.59 10.39
N PHE A 190 1.49 -16.25 9.09
CA PHE A 190 2.04 -17.10 8.04
C PHE A 190 3.01 -16.39 7.10
N LYS A 191 2.98 -15.04 7.03
CA LYS A 191 4.01 -14.26 6.35
C LYS A 191 4.09 -12.83 6.88
N THR A 192 5.22 -12.16 6.63
CA THR A 192 5.44 -10.75 6.90
C THR A 192 5.82 -10.04 5.62
N ALA A 193 5.63 -8.72 5.55
CA ALA A 193 6.15 -7.90 4.47
C ALA A 193 6.75 -6.60 4.98
N GLY A 194 7.86 -6.18 4.36
CA GLY A 194 8.44 -4.85 4.49
C GLY A 194 8.27 -4.07 3.18
N PHE A 195 8.14 -2.74 3.26
CA PHE A 195 7.89 -1.87 2.12
C PHE A 195 8.91 -0.75 2.04
N LYS A 196 9.32 -0.37 0.80
CA LYS A 196 10.14 0.80 0.52
C LYS A 196 9.47 1.70 -0.50
N TYR A 197 9.73 3.01 -0.40
CA TYR A 197 9.11 4.07 -1.22
C TYR A 197 10.17 5.00 -1.77
N GLU A 198 10.96 4.52 -2.73
CA GLU A 198 12.00 5.29 -3.44
C GLU A 198 11.51 5.82 -4.79
N ASN A 199 10.33 5.38 -5.24
CA ASN A 199 9.66 5.89 -6.43
C ASN A 199 8.75 7.07 -6.07
N SER A 200 8.41 7.87 -7.07
CA SER A 200 7.38 8.91 -6.98
C SER A 200 6.47 8.88 -8.20
N ILE A 201 5.24 9.33 -8.01
CA ILE A 201 4.26 9.58 -9.06
C ILE A 201 3.76 11.01 -8.94
N THR A 202 3.35 11.62 -10.05
CA THR A 202 2.80 12.97 -10.04
C THR A 202 1.28 12.89 -10.17
N ILE A 203 0.56 13.44 -9.18
CA ILE A 203 -0.90 13.57 -9.16
C ILE A 203 -1.21 15.07 -9.01
N ASP A 204 -1.99 15.63 -9.92
CA ASP A 204 -2.37 17.04 -9.92
C ASP A 204 -1.18 18.01 -9.78
N GLY A 205 -0.05 17.67 -10.44
CA GLY A 205 1.17 18.45 -10.41
C GLY A 205 2.02 18.31 -9.14
N GLN A 206 1.61 17.48 -8.18
CA GLN A 206 2.36 17.22 -6.94
C GLN A 206 3.00 15.84 -6.97
N ALA A 207 4.24 15.76 -6.45
CA ALA A 207 4.94 14.48 -6.30
C ALA A 207 4.44 13.75 -5.04
N HIS A 208 4.05 12.49 -5.21
CA HIS A 208 3.62 11.60 -4.14
C HIS A 208 4.54 10.37 -4.09
N ALA A 209 4.83 9.89 -2.89
CA ALA A 209 5.59 8.66 -2.70
C ALA A 209 4.85 7.48 -3.38
N PHE A 210 5.62 6.62 -4.06
CA PHE A 210 5.11 5.41 -4.66
C PHE A 210 6.02 4.23 -4.30
N ILE A 211 5.42 3.08 -4.07
CA ILE A 211 6.16 1.87 -3.68
C ILE A 211 7.27 1.56 -4.68
N SER A 212 8.48 1.27 -4.16
CA SER A 212 9.63 0.80 -4.94
C SER A 212 9.90 -0.68 -4.72
N GLN A 213 9.61 -1.19 -3.51
CA GLN A 213 9.88 -2.58 -3.17
C GLN A 213 8.92 -3.09 -2.10
N MET A 214 8.49 -4.35 -2.24
CA MET A 214 7.85 -5.14 -1.19
C MET A 214 8.64 -6.43 -1.01
N ILE A 215 9.08 -6.73 0.21
CA ILE A 215 9.80 -7.95 0.55
C ILE A 215 8.89 -8.79 1.42
N ILE A 216 8.52 -9.98 0.95
CA ILE A 216 7.65 -10.93 1.65
C ILE A 216 8.53 -12.06 2.17
N ILE A 217 8.39 -12.40 3.46
CA ILE A 217 9.11 -13.46 4.14
C ILE A 217 8.09 -14.43 4.73
N ASP A 218 8.27 -15.73 4.47
CA ASP A 218 7.47 -16.78 5.11
C ASP A 218 7.70 -16.78 6.63
N ALA A 219 6.66 -16.99 7.42
CA ALA A 219 6.78 -16.92 8.87
C ALA A 219 7.44 -18.15 9.48
N VAL A 220 7.46 -19.28 8.77
CA VAL A 220 8.02 -20.55 9.21
C VAL A 220 9.39 -20.77 8.59
N VAL A 221 9.49 -20.67 7.26
CA VAL A 221 10.73 -20.85 6.48
C VAL A 221 11.26 -19.47 6.11
N LYS A 222 12.16 -18.94 6.94
CA LYS A 222 12.67 -17.54 6.79
C LYS A 222 13.51 -17.35 5.52
N GLU A 223 14.04 -18.42 4.97
CA GLU A 223 14.81 -18.48 3.73
C GLU A 223 13.92 -18.32 2.50
N ASP A 224 12.61 -18.57 2.62
CA ASP A 224 11.64 -18.37 1.56
C ASP A 224 11.28 -16.89 1.49
N VAL A 225 11.97 -16.18 0.61
CA VAL A 225 11.84 -14.73 0.41
C VAL A 225 11.31 -14.44 -0.99
N THR A 226 10.37 -13.53 -1.07
CA THR A 226 9.86 -12.98 -2.33
C THR A 226 10.01 -11.48 -2.34
N THR A 227 10.72 -10.97 -3.34
CA THR A 227 10.91 -9.53 -3.55
C THR A 227 10.11 -9.10 -4.78
N MET A 228 9.27 -8.08 -4.60
CA MET A 228 8.55 -7.40 -5.66
C MET A 228 9.16 -6.02 -5.85
N ILE A 229 9.72 -5.73 -7.03
CA ILE A 229 10.37 -4.47 -7.37
C ILE A 229 9.47 -3.72 -8.35
N TYR A 230 9.08 -2.50 -7.99
CA TYR A 230 8.15 -1.66 -8.75
C TYR A 230 8.93 -0.61 -9.53
N ARG A 231 8.67 -0.49 -10.82
CA ARG A 231 9.36 0.43 -11.73
C ARG A 231 8.40 1.10 -12.69
N LYS A 232 8.83 2.21 -13.29
CA LYS A 232 8.12 2.91 -14.37
C LYS A 232 6.68 3.28 -14.04
N ALA A 233 6.42 3.66 -12.79
CA ALA A 233 5.10 4.08 -12.36
C ALA A 233 4.71 5.42 -13.03
N VAL A 234 3.56 5.43 -13.72
CA VAL A 234 3.05 6.62 -14.42
C VAL A 234 1.55 6.74 -14.17
N VAL A 235 1.13 7.89 -13.65
CA VAL A 235 -0.30 8.23 -13.53
C VAL A 235 -0.85 8.55 -14.90
N LYS A 236 -1.94 7.90 -15.28
CA LYS A 236 -2.64 8.15 -16.54
C LYS A 236 -4.09 7.70 -16.50
N LYS A 237 -4.90 8.25 -17.39
CA LYS A 237 -6.28 7.81 -17.56
C LYS A 237 -6.29 6.38 -18.13
N ILE A 238 -6.89 5.45 -17.41
CA ILE A 238 -7.09 4.05 -17.84
C ILE A 238 -8.55 3.91 -18.27
N PRO A 239 -8.84 3.63 -19.56
CA PRO A 239 -10.21 3.48 -20.03
C PRO A 239 -10.84 2.16 -19.60
N ASP A 240 -12.17 2.09 -19.51
CA ASP A 240 -12.93 0.90 -19.10
C ASP A 240 -12.65 -0.31 -20.00
N SER A 241 -12.31 -0.09 -21.26
CA SER A 241 -11.97 -1.17 -22.21
C SER A 241 -10.77 -2.02 -21.77
N VAL A 242 -9.85 -1.46 -20.97
CA VAL A 242 -8.69 -2.20 -20.39
C VAL A 242 -9.18 -3.30 -19.44
N PHE A 243 -10.27 -3.07 -18.74
CA PHE A 243 -10.85 -4.01 -17.77
C PHE A 243 -12.03 -4.80 -18.34
N ASN A 244 -12.24 -4.79 -19.67
CA ASN A 244 -13.35 -5.51 -20.29
C ASN A 244 -12.95 -6.95 -20.61
N LEU A 245 -13.51 -7.91 -19.83
CA LEU A 245 -13.23 -9.35 -19.97
C LEU A 245 -13.48 -9.86 -21.40
N ASN A 246 -14.57 -9.41 -22.06
CA ASN A 246 -14.91 -9.87 -23.41
C ASN A 246 -13.93 -9.37 -24.48
N LEU A 247 -13.36 -8.17 -24.29
CA LEU A 247 -12.34 -7.65 -25.21
C LEU A 247 -10.99 -8.36 -25.02
N LEU A 248 -10.68 -8.81 -23.80
CA LEU A 248 -9.42 -9.50 -23.48
C LEU A 248 -9.39 -10.97 -23.95
N LEU A 249 -10.54 -11.55 -24.32
CA LEU A 249 -10.69 -12.92 -24.84
C LEU A 249 -10.69 -13.01 -26.36
N ARG A 250 -10.65 -11.86 -27.06
CA ARG A 250 -10.54 -11.79 -28.53
C ARG A 250 -9.08 -11.81 -28.97
#